data_e9f4242d7523227514371d70ac2d1cc0
#
_entry.id   e9f4242d7523227514371d70ac2d1cc0
#
_cell.length_a   1.000
_cell.length_b   1.000
_cell.length_c   1.000
_cell.angle_alpha   90.00
_cell.angle_beta   90.00
_cell.angle_gamma   90.00
#
_symmetry.space_group_name_H-M   'P 1'
#
loop_
_entity.id
_entity.type
_entity.pdbx_description
1 polymer ?
#
loop_
_entity_poly.entity_id
_entity_poly.type
_entity_poly.pdbx_seq_one_letter_code
_entity_poly.pdbx_strand_id
1 'polypeptide(L)'
;MAKEAEKNKPEEQAAEGGKEKKKGSKLKWIIIGVVLLLVLGGGGAGAYFFLNKSANKEAQGPPKPPIGAVWAPDVFIINLADADADRYLKVTMNFELSDPLAVTELDQMKPKVRDMVLGVLTVKSFKDLNNFEGKQRLKEEIAMRLNSHLTRGKVVQVYFTDFVVQ
;
A
#
# COMPACT_ATOMS: atom_id res chain seq x y z
N MET A 1 -45.15 -31.84 -66.99
CA MET A 1 -45.62 -33.24 -66.79
C MET A 1 -45.85 -33.30 -65.30
N ALA A 2 -47.06 -33.11 -64.89
CA ALA A 2 -48.06 -34.15 -64.63
C ALA A 2 -47.70 -34.91 -63.36
N LYS A 3 -48.44 -35.05 -62.35
CA LYS A 3 -49.87 -35.14 -62.02
C LYS A 3 -49.91 -35.38 -60.47
N GLU A 4 -50.73 -34.71 -59.82
CA GLU A 4 -52.07 -35.05 -59.33
C GLU A 4 -52.05 -36.04 -58.14
N ALA A 5 -52.54 -35.57 -57.08
CA ALA A 5 -53.86 -35.65 -56.46
C ALA A 5 -53.97 -36.92 -55.62
N GLU A 6 -54.63 -37.03 -54.58
CA GLU A 6 -55.94 -36.60 -54.07
C GLU A 6 -56.18 -37.32 -52.74
N LYS A 7 -56.69 -36.60 -51.69
CA LYS A 7 -57.94 -36.90 -51.03
C LYS A 7 -58.09 -38.20 -50.22
N ASN A 8 -58.29 -38.11 -48.96
CA ASN A 8 -59.64 -38.21 -48.40
C ASN A 8 -59.66 -38.25 -46.87
N LYS A 9 -60.49 -37.44 -46.30
CA LYS A 9 -61.09 -37.56 -44.93
C LYS A 9 -62.22 -38.65 -45.09
N PRO A 10 -62.85 -39.23 -44.06
CA PRO A 10 -63.30 -38.58 -42.81
C PRO A 10 -63.40 -39.51 -41.56
N GLU A 11 -63.83 -38.87 -40.48
CA GLU A 11 -64.78 -39.26 -39.41
C GLU A 11 -64.42 -40.47 -38.55
N GLU A 12 -64.72 -40.58 -37.28
CA GLU A 12 -65.55 -39.87 -36.27
C GLU A 12 -65.43 -40.63 -34.93
N GLN A 13 -65.80 -39.94 -33.89
CA GLN A 13 -66.34 -40.44 -32.61
C GLN A 13 -65.33 -41.12 -31.61
N ALA A 14 -65.36 -40.86 -30.42
CA ALA A 14 -66.13 -40.25 -29.39
C ALA A 14 -65.56 -40.68 -28.04
N ALA A 15 -65.68 -39.78 -27.11
CA ALA A 15 -65.99 -39.94 -25.70
C ALA A 15 -65.10 -40.82 -24.80
N GLU A 16 -64.69 -40.22 -23.76
CA GLU A 16 -64.94 -40.32 -22.32
C GLU A 16 -63.72 -39.99 -21.47
N GLY A 17 -63.77 -38.97 -20.71
CA GLY A 17 -64.03 -39.00 -19.26
C GLY A 17 -62.81 -39.44 -18.42
N GLY A 18 -61.95 -38.50 -18.06
CA GLY A 18 -60.96 -38.74 -17.03
C GLY A 18 -60.59 -37.45 -16.30
N LYS A 19 -61.20 -37.18 -15.20
CA LYS A 19 -60.89 -36.13 -14.24
C LYS A 19 -59.44 -36.29 -13.76
N GLU A 20 -58.51 -35.52 -14.30
CA GLU A 20 -57.20 -35.39 -13.66
C GLU A 20 -57.22 -34.17 -12.73
N LYS A 21 -57.06 -34.54 -11.47
CA LYS A 21 -56.96 -33.66 -10.30
C LYS A 21 -55.82 -32.66 -10.50
N LYS A 22 -56.14 -31.36 -10.42
CA LYS A 22 -55.17 -30.26 -10.24
C LYS A 22 -54.28 -30.50 -9.01
N LYS A 23 -53.17 -31.16 -9.17
CA LYS A 23 -52.11 -31.30 -8.16
C LYS A 23 -50.84 -30.51 -8.49
N GLY A 24 -50.95 -29.44 -9.27
CA GLY A 24 -49.80 -28.66 -9.75
C GLY A 24 -49.55 -27.33 -9.06
N SER A 25 -50.48 -26.88 -8.19
CA SER A 25 -50.35 -25.54 -7.60
C SER A 25 -49.40 -25.48 -6.38
N LYS A 26 -49.46 -26.48 -5.51
CA LYS A 26 -48.67 -26.48 -4.26
C LYS A 26 -47.17 -26.68 -4.50
N LEU A 27 -46.80 -27.51 -5.50
CA LEU A 27 -45.43 -27.75 -5.83
C LEU A 27 -44.72 -26.49 -6.43
N LYS A 28 -45.47 -25.70 -7.23
CA LYS A 28 -44.95 -24.43 -7.77
C LYS A 28 -44.71 -23.42 -6.65
N TRP A 29 -45.59 -23.35 -5.66
CA TRP A 29 -45.45 -22.46 -4.49
C TRP A 29 -44.27 -22.88 -3.59
N ILE A 30 -44.04 -24.19 -3.45
CA ILE A 30 -42.89 -24.72 -2.69
C ILE A 30 -41.59 -24.37 -3.41
N ILE A 31 -41.52 -24.52 -4.74
CA ILE A 31 -40.33 -24.19 -5.54
C ILE A 31 -40.05 -22.69 -5.47
N ILE A 32 -41.10 -21.85 -5.58
CA ILE A 32 -40.94 -20.39 -5.45
C ILE A 32 -40.45 -20.03 -4.04
N GLY A 33 -40.96 -20.66 -2.99
CA GLY A 33 -40.52 -20.45 -1.62
C GLY A 33 -39.05 -20.82 -1.39
N VAL A 34 -38.60 -21.96 -1.95
CA VAL A 34 -37.21 -22.42 -1.87
C VAL A 34 -36.27 -21.49 -2.64
N VAL A 35 -36.67 -21.06 -3.83
CA VAL A 35 -35.87 -20.09 -4.64
C VAL A 35 -35.77 -18.76 -3.92
N LEU A 36 -36.85 -18.26 -3.32
CA LEU A 36 -36.87 -17.02 -2.54
C LEU A 36 -35.96 -17.12 -1.31
N LEU A 37 -35.95 -18.27 -0.63
CA LEU A 37 -35.10 -18.54 0.53
C LEU A 37 -33.61 -18.63 0.14
N LEU A 38 -33.29 -19.20 -1.00
CA LEU A 38 -31.92 -19.26 -1.56
C LEU A 38 -31.45 -17.87 -1.99
N VAL A 39 -32.30 -17.03 -2.57
CA VAL A 39 -31.95 -15.66 -2.97
C VAL A 39 -31.76 -14.76 -1.77
N LEU A 40 -32.63 -14.86 -0.76
CA LEU A 40 -32.51 -14.08 0.49
C LEU A 40 -31.33 -14.55 1.36
N GLY A 41 -31.11 -15.86 1.46
CA GLY A 41 -29.98 -16.43 2.20
C GLY A 41 -28.63 -16.24 1.50
N GLY A 42 -28.56 -16.51 0.20
CA GLY A 42 -27.36 -16.35 -0.59
C GLY A 42 -26.98 -14.89 -0.87
N GLY A 43 -27.98 -14.04 -1.10
CA GLY A 43 -27.79 -12.61 -1.30
C GLY A 43 -27.31 -11.89 -0.04
N GLY A 44 -27.86 -12.25 1.11
CA GLY A 44 -27.45 -11.70 2.41
C GLY A 44 -26.04 -12.10 2.82
N ALA A 45 -25.67 -13.38 2.63
CA ALA A 45 -24.31 -13.86 2.89
C ALA A 45 -23.29 -13.28 1.93
N GLY A 46 -23.64 -13.16 0.65
CA GLY A 46 -22.77 -12.54 -0.36
C GLY A 46 -22.55 -11.04 -0.12
N ALA A 47 -23.60 -10.31 0.21
CA ALA A 47 -23.51 -8.90 0.55
C ALA A 47 -22.72 -8.68 1.85
N TYR A 48 -22.95 -9.50 2.89
CA TYR A 48 -22.18 -9.45 4.13
C TYR A 48 -20.69 -9.73 3.89
N PHE A 49 -20.35 -10.72 3.05
CA PHE A 49 -18.97 -11.05 2.72
C PHE A 49 -18.30 -9.96 1.86
N PHE A 50 -19.07 -9.36 0.96
CA PHE A 50 -18.57 -8.28 0.11
C PHE A 50 -18.35 -6.97 0.89
N LEU A 51 -19.29 -6.61 1.77
CA LEU A 51 -19.18 -5.44 2.64
C LEU A 51 -18.05 -5.63 3.69
N ASN A 52 -17.93 -6.83 4.25
CA ASN A 52 -16.89 -7.12 5.24
C ASN A 52 -15.48 -7.24 4.61
N LYS A 53 -15.40 -7.63 3.34
CA LYS A 53 -14.14 -7.64 2.59
C LYS A 53 -13.66 -6.22 2.24
N SER A 54 -14.58 -5.26 2.09
CA SER A 54 -14.26 -3.85 1.90
C SER A 54 -13.82 -3.19 3.20
N ALA A 55 -14.44 -3.54 4.33
CA ALA A 55 -14.05 -3.03 5.64
C ALA A 55 -12.66 -3.49 6.09
N ASN A 56 -12.21 -4.67 5.64
CA ASN A 56 -10.88 -5.19 5.99
C ASN A 56 -9.75 -4.65 5.10
N LYS A 57 -10.06 -3.83 4.07
CA LYS A 57 -9.06 -3.13 3.26
C LYS A 57 -8.65 -1.77 3.84
N GLU A 58 -9.43 -1.21 4.76
CA GLU A 58 -9.13 0.09 5.35
C GLU A 58 -8.18 0.04 6.56
N ALA A 59 -7.86 -1.16 7.07
CA ALA A 59 -6.93 -1.32 8.20
C ALA A 59 -5.47 -1.59 7.76
N GLN A 60 -5.21 -1.78 6.48
CA GLN A 60 -3.85 -1.76 5.95
C GLN A 60 -3.63 -0.38 5.36
N GLY A 61 -3.00 0.48 6.13
CA GLY A 61 -2.38 1.68 5.56
C GLY A 61 -1.57 1.31 4.31
N PRO A 62 -1.26 2.25 3.40
CA PRO A 62 -0.52 1.95 2.19
C PRO A 62 0.64 1.03 2.55
N PRO A 63 0.90 -0.04 1.79
CA PRO A 63 1.97 -0.97 2.09
C PRO A 63 3.22 -0.14 2.34
N LYS A 64 3.79 -0.26 3.55
CA LYS A 64 5.06 0.41 3.85
C LYS A 64 6.01 0.02 2.73
N PRO A 65 6.63 0.97 2.04
CA PRO A 65 7.58 0.64 0.99
C PRO A 65 8.59 -0.34 1.59
N PRO A 66 9.02 -1.34 0.84
CA PRO A 66 10.06 -2.25 1.30
C PRO A 66 11.23 -1.40 1.80
N ILE A 67 11.82 -1.79 2.93
CA ILE A 67 12.97 -1.08 3.51
C ILE A 67 13.96 -0.88 2.38
N GLY A 68 14.24 0.39 2.05
CA GLY A 68 15.16 0.76 0.98
C GLY A 68 16.58 0.30 1.31
N ALA A 69 17.47 0.39 0.34
CA ALA A 69 18.87 0.18 0.60
C ALA A 69 19.36 1.16 1.66
N VAL A 70 20.20 0.70 2.58
CA VAL A 70 20.76 1.54 3.65
C VAL A 70 22.24 1.77 3.37
N TRP A 71 22.67 3.01 3.45
CA TRP A 71 24.05 3.41 3.34
C TRP A 71 24.52 4.14 4.61
N ALA A 72 25.73 3.84 5.09
CA ALA A 72 26.27 4.40 6.30
C ALA A 72 27.60 5.12 6.01
N PRO A 73 27.70 6.45 6.24
CA PRO A 73 28.95 7.16 6.22
C PRO A 73 29.78 6.85 7.47
N ASP A 74 31.02 7.32 7.49
CA ASP A 74 31.84 7.26 8.69
C ASP A 74 31.29 8.18 9.80
N VAL A 75 31.73 7.95 11.03
CA VAL A 75 31.37 8.75 12.20
C VAL A 75 31.81 10.22 11.99
N PHE A 76 30.95 11.14 12.42
CA PHE A 76 31.24 12.57 12.45
C PHE A 76 31.55 12.98 13.90
N ILE A 77 32.66 13.67 14.07
CA ILE A 77 33.04 14.34 15.32
C ILE A 77 33.36 15.78 14.95
N ILE A 78 32.58 16.71 15.48
CA ILE A 78 32.66 18.13 15.13
C ILE A 78 32.49 19.02 16.37
N ASN A 79 33.02 20.24 16.33
CA ASN A 79 32.68 21.28 17.28
C ASN A 79 31.37 21.94 16.88
N LEU A 80 30.48 22.16 17.83
CA LEU A 80 29.25 22.93 17.62
C LEU A 80 29.55 24.45 17.61
N ALA A 81 28.66 25.20 16.96
CA ALA A 81 28.73 26.67 16.87
C ALA A 81 28.20 27.35 18.15
N ASP A 82 28.57 26.86 19.33
CA ASP A 82 28.19 27.47 20.61
C ASP A 82 29.16 28.61 20.93
N ALA A 83 28.61 29.78 21.34
CA ALA A 83 29.43 30.93 21.71
C ALA A 83 30.04 30.83 23.13
N ASP A 84 29.41 30.07 24.00
CA ASP A 84 29.69 30.09 25.46
C ASP A 84 30.50 28.88 25.95
N ALA A 85 30.65 27.83 25.12
CA ALA A 85 31.37 26.63 25.49
C ALA A 85 31.83 25.81 24.30
N ASP A 86 33.01 25.23 24.37
CA ASP A 86 33.47 24.25 23.38
C ASP A 86 32.72 22.93 23.59
N ARG A 87 31.77 22.66 22.71
CA ARG A 87 31.00 21.42 22.72
C ARG A 87 31.27 20.59 21.48
N TYR A 88 31.41 19.28 21.67
CA TYR A 88 31.65 18.34 20.61
C TYR A 88 30.39 17.50 20.37
N LEU A 89 30.01 17.41 19.13
CA LEU A 89 28.99 16.47 18.67
C LEU A 89 29.68 15.26 18.05
N LYS A 90 29.40 14.07 18.61
CA LYS A 90 29.67 12.78 17.97
C LYS A 90 28.35 12.25 17.42
N VAL A 91 28.28 12.02 16.11
CA VAL A 91 27.08 11.47 15.48
C VAL A 91 27.43 10.39 14.48
N THR A 92 26.70 9.27 14.57
CA THR A 92 26.66 8.19 13.58
C THR A 92 25.29 8.19 12.95
N MET A 93 25.23 8.06 11.64
CA MET A 93 23.96 8.11 10.90
C MET A 93 23.90 7.07 9.80
N ASN A 94 22.68 6.70 9.43
CA ASN A 94 22.39 5.83 8.29
C ASN A 94 21.38 6.53 7.39
N PHE A 95 21.55 6.36 6.09
CA PHE A 95 20.65 6.90 5.07
C PHE A 95 19.87 5.78 4.42
N GLU A 96 18.55 5.84 4.50
CA GLU A 96 17.67 4.98 3.72
C GLU A 96 17.49 5.58 2.33
N LEU A 97 17.68 4.76 1.30
CA LEU A 97 17.69 5.17 -0.08
C LEU A 97 16.50 4.54 -0.82
N SER A 98 15.90 5.30 -1.72
CA SER A 98 14.80 4.80 -2.55
C SER A 98 15.24 3.81 -3.64
N ASP A 99 16.55 3.80 -3.98
CA ASP A 99 17.12 2.97 -5.04
C ASP A 99 18.47 2.40 -4.58
N PRO A 100 18.70 1.07 -4.68
CA PRO A 100 19.98 0.46 -4.38
C PRO A 100 21.16 1.02 -5.21
N LEU A 101 20.91 1.52 -6.41
CA LEU A 101 21.96 2.14 -7.25
C LEU A 101 22.51 3.44 -6.64
N ALA A 102 21.75 4.11 -5.78
CA ALA A 102 22.23 5.29 -5.05
C ALA A 102 23.35 4.95 -4.07
N VAL A 103 23.45 3.71 -3.58
CA VAL A 103 24.56 3.26 -2.72
C VAL A 103 25.88 3.42 -3.45
N THR A 104 25.97 2.93 -4.68
CA THR A 104 27.18 3.02 -5.50
C THR A 104 27.55 4.47 -5.81
N GLU A 105 26.54 5.33 -6.05
CA GLU A 105 26.77 6.76 -6.29
C GLU A 105 27.31 7.45 -5.03
N LEU A 106 26.74 7.18 -3.86
CA LEU A 106 27.23 7.72 -2.59
C LEU A 106 28.64 7.26 -2.24
N ASP A 107 28.98 5.99 -2.53
CA ASP A 107 30.34 5.47 -2.34
C ASP A 107 31.37 6.19 -3.23
N GLN A 108 31.03 6.46 -4.48
CA GLN A 108 31.91 7.21 -5.41
C GLN A 108 32.09 8.67 -4.97
N MET A 109 31.10 9.26 -4.33
CA MET A 109 31.14 10.64 -3.88
C MET A 109 31.30 10.78 -2.34
N LYS A 110 31.78 9.74 -1.66
CA LYS A 110 31.93 9.71 -0.20
C LYS A 110 32.60 10.96 0.42
N PRO A 111 33.73 11.48 -0.13
CA PRO A 111 34.31 12.72 0.38
C PRO A 111 33.41 13.94 0.25
N LYS A 112 32.67 14.03 -0.86
CA LYS A 112 31.71 15.12 -1.10
C LYS A 112 30.51 15.02 -0.15
N VAL A 113 30.00 13.81 0.10
CA VAL A 113 28.95 13.56 1.09
C VAL A 113 29.40 14.00 2.48
N ARG A 114 30.64 13.64 2.85
CA ARG A 114 31.22 14.03 4.14
C ARG A 114 31.30 15.54 4.28
N ASP A 115 31.78 16.24 3.26
CA ASP A 115 31.87 17.71 3.26
C ASP A 115 30.48 18.37 3.39
N MET A 116 29.49 17.90 2.63
CA MET A 116 28.14 18.41 2.70
C MET A 116 27.51 18.25 4.09
N VAL A 117 27.70 17.08 4.71
CA VAL A 117 27.18 16.81 6.07
C VAL A 117 27.92 17.67 7.10
N LEU A 118 29.24 17.78 7.01
CA LEU A 118 30.02 18.67 7.87
C LEU A 118 29.54 20.12 7.76
N GLY A 119 29.30 20.62 6.56
CA GLY A 119 28.79 21.97 6.33
C GLY A 119 27.42 22.24 6.98
N VAL A 120 26.57 21.20 7.10
CA VAL A 120 25.29 21.32 7.82
C VAL A 120 25.51 21.27 9.34
N LEU A 121 26.38 20.38 9.81
CA LEU A 121 26.58 20.15 11.25
C LEU A 121 27.33 21.31 11.95
N THR A 122 28.38 21.86 11.32
CA THR A 122 29.27 22.86 11.93
C THR A 122 28.63 24.20 12.21
N VAL A 123 27.48 24.49 11.62
CA VAL A 123 26.72 25.72 11.87
C VAL A 123 25.64 25.56 12.94
N LYS A 124 25.49 24.37 13.52
CA LYS A 124 24.49 24.09 14.56
C LYS A 124 25.06 24.33 15.96
N SER A 125 24.21 24.89 16.81
CA SER A 125 24.47 25.01 18.26
C SER A 125 23.82 23.87 19.03
N PHE A 126 24.21 23.70 20.30
CA PHE A 126 23.55 22.79 21.23
C PHE A 126 22.05 23.06 21.34
N LYS A 127 21.63 24.34 21.36
CA LYS A 127 20.22 24.73 21.42
C LYS A 127 19.41 24.23 20.23
N ASP A 128 20.05 24.17 19.06
CA ASP A 128 19.38 23.69 17.84
C ASP A 128 19.15 22.17 17.86
N LEU A 129 19.96 21.44 18.65
CA LEU A 129 20.04 19.97 18.60
C LEU A 129 19.53 19.26 19.86
N ASN A 130 19.25 20.01 20.94
CA ASN A 130 18.93 19.41 22.25
C ASN A 130 17.51 18.88 22.36
N ASN A 131 16.63 19.17 21.40
CA ASN A 131 15.24 18.73 21.39
C ASN A 131 14.93 17.83 20.19
N PHE A 132 13.77 17.18 20.23
CA PHE A 132 13.33 16.28 19.17
C PHE A 132 13.15 16.99 17.81
N GLU A 133 12.54 18.19 17.83
CA GLU A 133 12.26 18.95 16.61
C GLU A 133 13.55 19.40 15.92
N GLY A 134 14.54 19.83 16.67
CA GLY A 134 15.85 20.21 16.14
C GLY A 134 16.56 19.05 15.46
N LYS A 135 16.53 17.88 16.08
CA LYS A 135 17.08 16.65 15.49
C LYS A 135 16.32 16.26 14.21
N GLN A 136 15.00 16.43 14.20
CA GLN A 136 14.19 16.14 13.00
C GLN A 136 14.52 17.11 11.85
N ARG A 137 14.59 18.41 12.13
CA ARG A 137 15.03 19.43 11.15
C ARG A 137 16.42 19.12 10.60
N LEU A 138 17.36 18.73 11.48
CA LEU A 138 18.69 18.32 11.03
C LEU A 138 18.68 17.17 10.04
N LYS A 139 17.88 16.12 10.31
CA LYS A 139 17.71 14.99 9.37
C LYS A 139 17.19 15.42 8.01
N GLU A 140 16.18 16.28 8.01
CA GLU A 140 15.56 16.81 6.80
C GLU A 140 16.54 17.67 5.99
N GLU A 141 17.32 18.53 6.67
CA GLU A 141 18.31 19.38 6.02
C GLU A 141 19.44 18.55 5.38
N ILE A 142 19.93 17.52 6.09
CA ILE A 142 20.92 16.58 5.54
C ILE A 142 20.34 15.87 4.32
N ALA A 143 19.12 15.34 4.40
CA ALA A 143 18.47 14.67 3.30
C ALA A 143 18.31 15.58 2.08
N MET A 144 17.83 16.81 2.27
CA MET A 144 17.70 17.80 1.19
C MET A 144 19.04 18.10 0.54
N ARG A 145 20.09 18.31 1.35
CA ARG A 145 21.44 18.63 0.85
C ARG A 145 22.00 17.51 0.00
N LEU A 146 21.85 16.26 0.44
CA LEU A 146 22.30 15.09 -0.33
C LEU A 146 21.47 14.90 -1.60
N ASN A 147 20.14 15.03 -1.49
CA ASN A 147 19.24 14.87 -2.63
C ASN A 147 19.46 15.88 -3.76
N SER A 148 20.00 17.06 -3.44
CA SER A 148 20.35 18.07 -4.49
C SER A 148 21.57 17.64 -5.34
N HIS A 149 22.28 16.58 -4.97
CA HIS A 149 23.46 16.10 -5.65
C HIS A 149 23.35 14.65 -6.16
N LEU A 150 22.36 13.89 -5.68
CA LEU A 150 22.06 12.56 -6.16
C LEU A 150 21.38 12.62 -7.53
N THR A 151 21.85 11.78 -8.45
CA THR A 151 21.26 11.62 -9.79
C THR A 151 20.38 10.38 -9.87
N ARG A 152 20.66 9.38 -9.04
CA ARG A 152 19.92 8.11 -8.98
C ARG A 152 19.32 7.92 -7.59
N GLY A 153 18.01 7.77 -7.54
CA GLY A 153 17.29 7.61 -6.28
C GLY A 153 17.33 8.86 -5.40
N LYS A 154 16.94 8.69 -4.14
CA LYS A 154 16.87 9.74 -3.12
C LYS A 154 17.16 9.17 -1.75
N VAL A 155 17.69 9.99 -0.85
CA VAL A 155 17.64 9.77 0.59
C VAL A 155 16.20 9.97 1.03
N VAL A 156 15.55 8.89 1.46
CA VAL A 156 14.16 8.88 1.92
C VAL A 156 14.10 9.24 3.41
N GLN A 157 15.05 8.69 4.18
CA GLN A 157 15.10 8.87 5.62
C GLN A 157 16.53 8.90 6.13
N VAL A 158 16.77 9.71 7.16
CA VAL A 158 18.03 9.77 7.90
C VAL A 158 17.80 9.24 9.31
N TYR A 159 18.61 8.28 9.73
CA TYR A 159 18.58 7.69 11.06
C TYR A 159 19.85 8.04 11.80
N PHE A 160 19.71 8.60 13.00
CA PHE A 160 20.85 8.74 13.93
C PHE A 160 20.94 7.48 14.79
N THR A 161 22.04 6.76 14.70
CA THR A 161 22.32 5.56 15.52
C THR A 161 23.09 5.90 16.79
N ASP A 162 23.95 6.91 16.71
CA ASP A 162 24.60 7.55 17.87
C ASP A 162 24.41 9.05 17.75
N PHE A 163 24.13 9.72 18.87
CA PHE A 163 24.03 11.18 18.95
C PHE A 163 24.41 11.64 20.35
N VAL A 164 25.66 12.03 20.53
CA VAL A 164 26.23 12.42 21.82
C VAL A 164 26.81 13.82 21.70
N VAL A 165 26.41 14.70 22.61
CA VAL A 165 27.00 16.03 22.78
C VAL A 165 27.76 16.05 24.11
N GLN A 166 29.01 16.46 24.10
CA GLN A 166 29.90 16.59 25.28
C GLN A 166 30.45 17.97 25.36
#